data_f5f9a6c3c39c8574f9759c08a5249da2
#
_entry.id   f5f9a6c3c39c8574f9759c08a5249da2
#
_cell.length_a   1.000
_cell.length_b   1.000
_cell.length_c   1.000
_cell.angle_alpha   90.00
_cell.angle_beta   90.00
_cell.angle_gamma   90.00
#
_symmetry.space_group_name_H-M   'P 1'
#
loop_
_entity.id
_entity.type
_entity.pdbx_description
1 polymer ?
#
loop_
_entity_poly.entity_id
_entity_poly.type
_entity_poly.pdbx_seq_one_letter_code
_entity_poly.pdbx_strand_id
1 'polypeptide(L)'
;QNPDNQLIGNIVEEDIAFGPENMGIPREEIEERITRALEATGMSAYREHSPNALSGGQKQKIAISGALSMEPECIIFDEPTAMIDPEGRKEVLKAIYDLNRLKHITIIYITHFLDEVSKADYLYVMKQGAITLEGSPETLFKMPDQLTENNLELPFEISFIAELGKKGLNIPKEIYTKKQLLEFFKYLQQEEGFLFSEKKVENQQKKCIAETEKEKGIVLKNISYQYKKRSAEETKDALKDVSLSIKPGE
;
A
#
# COMPACT_ATOMS: atom_id res chain seq x y z
N GLN A 1 7.42 -11.70 1.72
CA GLN A 1 5.95 -11.55 1.77
C GLN A 1 5.44 -11.29 3.19
N ASN A 2 5.86 -12.06 4.19
CA ASN A 2 5.41 -11.86 5.58
C ASN A 2 6.56 -11.33 6.44
N PRO A 3 6.49 -10.07 6.92
CA PRO A 3 7.55 -9.49 7.74
C PRO A 3 7.74 -10.22 9.09
N ASP A 4 6.70 -10.86 9.63
CA ASP A 4 6.81 -11.62 10.88
C ASP A 4 7.78 -12.81 10.78
N ASN A 5 7.97 -13.36 9.58
CA ASN A 5 8.88 -14.48 9.33
C ASN A 5 10.32 -14.05 9.06
N GLN A 6 10.56 -12.75 8.93
CA GLN A 6 11.87 -12.19 8.59
C GLN A 6 12.59 -11.61 9.81
N LEU A 7 11.85 -11.29 10.87
CA LEU A 7 12.39 -10.70 12.08
C LEU A 7 12.61 -11.79 13.13
N ILE A 8 13.87 -12.00 13.53
CA ILE A 8 14.32 -13.07 14.42
C ILE A 8 14.93 -12.55 15.73
N GLY A 9 15.37 -11.27 15.77
CA GLY A 9 15.96 -10.63 16.95
C GLY A 9 14.95 -10.32 18.05
N ASN A 10 15.43 -10.21 19.28
CA ASN A 10 14.60 -9.76 20.39
C ASN A 10 14.32 -8.25 20.35
N ILE A 11 15.26 -7.50 19.82
CA ILE A 11 15.19 -6.06 19.57
C ILE A 11 15.55 -5.76 18.11
N VAL A 12 15.06 -4.63 17.62
CA VAL A 12 15.25 -4.19 16.22
C VAL A 12 16.73 -4.11 15.83
N GLU A 13 17.58 -3.62 16.72
CA GLU A 13 19.01 -3.50 16.47
C GLU A 13 19.67 -4.85 16.15
N GLU A 14 19.33 -5.90 16.91
CA GLU A 14 19.87 -7.25 16.69
C GLU A 14 19.44 -7.79 15.31
N ASP A 15 18.21 -7.54 14.91
CA ASP A 15 17.72 -7.95 13.59
C ASP A 15 18.51 -7.29 12.45
N ILE A 16 18.77 -5.98 12.57
CA ILE A 16 19.49 -5.22 11.54
C ILE A 16 20.98 -5.60 11.52
N ALA A 17 21.58 -5.92 12.68
CA ALA A 17 22.97 -6.37 12.80
C ALA A 17 23.21 -7.71 12.13
N PHE A 18 22.20 -8.60 12.09
CA PHE A 18 22.34 -9.99 11.67
C PHE A 18 23.00 -10.16 10.29
N GLY A 19 22.59 -9.35 9.30
CA GLY A 19 23.19 -9.40 7.96
C GLY A 19 24.69 -9.04 7.96
N PRO A 20 25.07 -7.85 8.43
CA PRO A 20 26.48 -7.42 8.52
C PRO A 20 27.35 -8.34 9.38
N GLU A 21 26.84 -8.89 10.49
CA GLU A 21 27.57 -9.85 11.32
C GLU A 21 27.93 -11.11 10.51
N ASN A 22 26.97 -11.66 9.74
CA ASN A 22 27.23 -12.81 8.89
C ASN A 22 28.20 -12.51 7.73
N MET A 23 28.32 -11.25 7.33
CA MET A 23 29.30 -10.77 6.36
C MET A 23 30.69 -10.58 6.98
N GLY A 24 30.83 -10.71 8.29
CA GLY A 24 32.11 -10.51 9.01
C GLY A 24 32.52 -9.04 9.12
N ILE A 25 31.58 -8.11 9.06
CA ILE A 25 31.82 -6.68 9.21
C ILE A 25 32.26 -6.38 10.66
N PRO A 26 33.26 -5.50 10.89
CA PRO A 26 33.67 -5.10 12.23
C PRO A 26 32.54 -4.42 13.01
N ARG A 27 32.48 -4.68 14.32
CA ARG A 27 31.39 -4.19 15.19
C ARG A 27 31.19 -2.68 15.12
N GLU A 28 32.25 -1.91 15.09
CA GLU A 28 32.17 -0.45 15.01
C GLU A 28 31.48 0.03 13.72
N GLU A 29 31.76 -0.64 12.60
CA GLU A 29 31.12 -0.36 11.31
C GLU A 29 29.67 -0.84 11.28
N ILE A 30 29.33 -1.96 11.96
CA ILE A 30 27.94 -2.43 12.08
C ILE A 30 27.08 -1.40 12.75
N GLU A 31 27.54 -0.78 13.84
CA GLU A 31 26.83 0.30 14.56
C GLU A 31 26.50 1.48 13.65
N GLU A 32 27.45 1.90 12.82
CA GLU A 32 27.22 2.97 11.85
C GLU A 32 26.23 2.56 10.76
N ARG A 33 26.31 1.33 10.26
CA ARG A 33 25.39 0.80 9.23
C ARG A 33 23.97 0.70 9.76
N ILE A 34 23.78 0.22 10.99
CA ILE A 34 22.45 0.18 11.65
C ILE A 34 21.87 1.58 11.74
N THR A 35 22.66 2.55 12.21
CA THR A 35 22.22 3.94 12.35
C THR A 35 21.76 4.51 11.01
N ARG A 36 22.58 4.37 9.95
CA ARG A 36 22.24 4.82 8.59
C ARG A 36 21.01 4.16 8.01
N ALA A 37 20.85 2.84 8.25
CA ALA A 37 19.71 2.07 7.76
C ALA A 37 18.40 2.50 8.45
N LEU A 38 18.41 2.68 9.75
CA LEU A 38 17.27 3.17 10.53
C LEU A 38 16.86 4.59 10.17
N GLU A 39 17.82 5.48 9.95
CA GLU A 39 17.56 6.85 9.48
C GLU A 39 16.90 6.85 8.10
N ALA A 40 17.42 6.04 7.17
CA ALA A 40 16.90 5.95 5.80
C ALA A 40 15.45 5.47 5.74
N THR A 41 15.02 4.64 6.70
CA THR A 41 13.64 4.13 6.78
C THR A 41 12.74 4.89 7.75
N GLY A 42 13.30 5.88 8.48
CA GLY A 42 12.59 6.65 9.51
C GLY A 42 12.25 5.82 10.75
N MET A 43 13.08 4.83 11.07
CA MET A 43 12.84 3.89 12.17
C MET A 43 13.80 4.07 13.37
N SER A 44 14.59 5.13 13.43
CA SER A 44 15.59 5.38 14.49
C SER A 44 15.03 5.33 15.90
N ALA A 45 13.80 5.81 16.12
CA ALA A 45 13.13 5.79 17.42
C ALA A 45 12.78 4.36 17.92
N TYR A 46 12.85 3.36 17.06
CA TYR A 46 12.45 1.99 17.35
C TYR A 46 13.63 1.04 17.55
N ARG A 47 14.87 1.54 17.57
CA ARG A 47 16.11 0.77 17.62
C ARG A 47 16.11 -0.30 18.72
N GLU A 48 15.68 0.06 19.93
CA GLU A 48 15.68 -0.81 21.11
C GLU A 48 14.32 -1.49 21.34
N HIS A 49 13.36 -1.31 20.44
CA HIS A 49 12.03 -1.91 20.60
C HIS A 49 12.05 -3.39 20.18
N SER A 50 11.15 -4.16 20.82
CA SER A 50 10.88 -5.51 20.33
C SER A 50 10.11 -5.46 19.02
N PRO A 51 10.51 -6.23 17.99
CA PRO A 51 9.77 -6.33 16.73
C PRO A 51 8.29 -6.71 16.94
N ASN A 52 7.98 -7.49 17.96
CA ASN A 52 6.61 -7.90 18.28
C ASN A 52 5.69 -6.75 18.70
N ALA A 53 6.25 -5.61 19.10
CA ALA A 53 5.50 -4.42 19.48
C ALA A 53 5.22 -3.47 18.29
N LEU A 54 5.70 -3.79 17.09
CA LEU A 54 5.60 -2.97 15.90
C LEU A 54 4.38 -3.32 15.05
N SER A 55 3.83 -2.32 14.34
CA SER A 55 2.81 -2.54 13.31
C SER A 55 3.41 -3.27 12.09
N GLY A 56 2.56 -3.88 11.23
CA GLY A 56 3.02 -4.56 10.02
C GLY A 56 3.87 -3.69 9.10
N GLY A 57 3.48 -2.43 8.89
CA GLY A 57 4.27 -1.46 8.11
C GLY A 57 5.61 -1.11 8.76
N GLN A 58 5.65 -1.00 10.09
CA GLN A 58 6.90 -0.79 10.82
C GLN A 58 7.82 -2.01 10.74
N LYS A 59 7.30 -3.23 10.90
CA LYS A 59 8.06 -4.47 10.73
C LYS A 59 8.66 -4.57 9.34
N GLN A 60 7.90 -4.22 8.31
CA GLN A 60 8.41 -4.19 6.94
C GLN A 60 9.54 -3.19 6.76
N LYS A 61 9.42 -1.99 7.34
CA LYS A 61 10.51 -0.99 7.30
C LYS A 61 11.76 -1.47 8.05
N ILE A 62 11.62 -2.24 9.13
CA ILE A 62 12.77 -2.85 9.81
C ILE A 62 13.41 -3.94 8.94
N ALA A 63 12.62 -4.79 8.28
CA ALA A 63 13.17 -5.77 7.32
C ALA A 63 13.94 -5.09 6.17
N ILE A 64 13.43 -3.94 5.68
CA ILE A 64 14.15 -3.10 4.71
C ILE A 64 15.45 -2.55 5.31
N SER A 65 15.42 -2.09 6.56
CA SER A 65 16.64 -1.60 7.25
C SER A 65 17.69 -2.71 7.38
N GLY A 66 17.29 -3.93 7.68
CA GLY A 66 18.18 -5.10 7.71
C GLY A 66 18.83 -5.38 6.35
N ALA A 67 18.07 -5.26 5.25
CA ALA A 67 18.65 -5.36 3.92
C ALA A 67 19.62 -4.21 3.61
N LEU A 68 19.29 -2.98 4.02
CA LEU A 68 20.10 -1.79 3.79
C LEU A 68 21.41 -1.79 4.56
N SER A 69 21.44 -2.38 5.76
CA SER A 69 22.66 -2.46 6.58
C SER A 69 23.78 -3.27 5.91
N MET A 70 23.43 -4.10 4.93
CA MET A 70 24.38 -4.83 4.08
C MET A 70 24.96 -3.98 2.94
N GLU A 71 24.48 -2.73 2.76
CA GLU A 71 24.88 -1.77 1.71
C GLU A 71 24.77 -2.35 0.28
N PRO A 72 23.62 -2.86 -0.12
CA PRO A 72 23.44 -3.48 -1.43
C PRO A 72 23.35 -2.43 -2.54
N GLU A 73 23.83 -2.78 -3.74
CA GLU A 73 23.62 -2.01 -4.96
C GLU A 73 22.22 -2.22 -5.57
N CYS A 74 21.59 -3.37 -5.26
CA CYS A 74 20.27 -3.75 -5.74
C CYS A 74 19.46 -4.45 -4.63
N ILE A 75 18.18 -4.09 -4.51
CA ILE A 75 17.24 -4.76 -3.60
C ILE A 75 16.05 -5.28 -4.40
N ILE A 76 15.70 -6.54 -4.15
CA ILE A 76 14.50 -7.18 -4.72
C ILE A 76 13.42 -7.21 -3.66
N PHE A 77 12.28 -6.58 -3.93
CA PHE A 77 11.10 -6.62 -3.09
C PHE A 77 10.06 -7.55 -3.72
N ASP A 78 9.68 -8.60 -2.99
CA ASP A 78 8.65 -9.55 -3.41
C ASP A 78 7.39 -9.33 -2.58
N GLU A 79 6.38 -8.69 -3.17
CA GLU A 79 5.10 -8.30 -2.57
C GLU A 79 5.24 -7.65 -1.17
N PRO A 80 6.06 -6.61 -0.99
CA PRO A 80 6.41 -6.10 0.32
C PRO A 80 5.24 -5.44 1.06
N THR A 81 4.11 -5.21 0.40
CA THR A 81 2.95 -4.50 0.93
C THR A 81 1.70 -5.36 1.07
N ALA A 82 1.76 -6.65 0.67
CA ALA A 82 0.59 -7.52 0.58
C ALA A 82 -0.16 -7.73 1.91
N MET A 83 0.53 -7.64 3.06
CA MET A 83 -0.04 -7.88 4.38
C MET A 83 -0.06 -6.63 5.28
N ILE A 84 -0.05 -5.44 4.67
CA ILE A 84 0.03 -4.17 5.38
C ILE A 84 -1.24 -3.37 5.14
N ASP A 85 -1.70 -2.67 6.17
CA ASP A 85 -2.81 -1.72 6.08
C ASP A 85 -2.53 -0.58 5.08
N PRO A 86 -3.56 0.11 4.56
CA PRO A 86 -3.38 1.13 3.51
C PRO A 86 -2.46 2.30 3.90
N GLU A 87 -2.37 2.64 5.18
CA GLU A 87 -1.50 3.71 5.66
C GLU A 87 -0.04 3.24 5.70
N GLY A 88 0.22 2.09 6.30
CA GLY A 88 1.53 1.45 6.32
C GLY A 88 2.07 1.17 4.91
N ARG A 89 1.19 0.75 3.97
CA ARG A 89 1.55 0.57 2.55
C ARG A 89 2.15 1.85 1.95
N LYS A 90 1.50 3.00 2.15
CA LYS A 90 2.01 4.28 1.65
C LYS A 90 3.38 4.64 2.23
N GLU A 91 3.57 4.39 3.52
CA GLU A 91 4.86 4.65 4.18
C GLU A 91 5.98 3.76 3.66
N VAL A 92 5.70 2.45 3.46
CA VAL A 92 6.66 1.50 2.89
C VAL A 92 7.01 1.87 1.46
N LEU A 93 6.02 2.15 0.61
CA LEU A 93 6.24 2.60 -0.77
C LEU A 93 7.07 3.89 -0.82
N LYS A 94 6.79 4.85 0.07
CA LYS A 94 7.57 6.07 0.16
C LYS A 94 9.03 5.77 0.51
N ALA A 95 9.28 4.92 1.52
CA ALA A 95 10.63 4.52 1.91
C ALA A 95 11.38 3.88 0.73
N ILE A 96 10.76 2.96 0.00
CA ILE A 96 11.35 2.31 -1.19
C ILE A 96 11.70 3.33 -2.28
N TYR A 97 10.81 4.31 -2.54
CA TYR A 97 11.09 5.39 -3.49
C TYR A 97 12.26 6.27 -3.06
N ASP A 98 12.30 6.62 -1.78
CA ASP A 98 13.37 7.47 -1.24
C ASP A 98 14.73 6.75 -1.34
N LEU A 99 14.78 5.43 -1.13
CA LEU A 99 15.98 4.62 -1.33
C LEU A 99 16.48 4.66 -2.79
N ASN A 100 15.61 4.49 -3.75
CA ASN A 100 15.99 4.57 -5.16
C ASN A 100 16.51 5.98 -5.52
N ARG A 101 15.76 7.03 -5.17
CA ARG A 101 16.06 8.40 -5.60
C ARG A 101 17.21 9.05 -4.84
N LEU A 102 17.29 8.81 -3.52
CA LEU A 102 18.26 9.51 -2.67
C LEU A 102 19.53 8.70 -2.45
N LYS A 103 19.44 7.37 -2.50
CA LYS A 103 20.58 6.48 -2.29
C LYS A 103 21.05 5.80 -3.58
N HIS A 104 20.36 6.01 -4.71
CA HIS A 104 20.68 5.43 -6.01
C HIS A 104 20.75 3.90 -6.02
N ILE A 105 20.00 3.25 -5.13
CA ILE A 105 19.91 1.78 -5.07
C ILE A 105 18.99 1.31 -6.20
N THR A 106 19.41 0.31 -6.95
CA THR A 106 18.55 -0.32 -7.95
C THR A 106 17.44 -1.10 -7.24
N ILE A 107 16.19 -0.87 -7.63
CA ILE A 107 15.03 -1.55 -7.04
C ILE A 107 14.36 -2.44 -8.08
N ILE A 108 14.22 -3.73 -7.77
CA ILE A 108 13.35 -4.66 -8.47
C ILE A 108 12.14 -4.89 -7.59
N TYR A 109 10.96 -4.46 -8.05
CA TYR A 109 9.73 -4.51 -7.27
C TYR A 109 8.72 -5.46 -7.91
N ILE A 110 8.39 -6.54 -7.22
CA ILE A 110 7.44 -7.56 -7.68
C ILE A 110 6.12 -7.33 -6.95
N THR A 111 5.06 -7.13 -7.71
CA THR A 111 3.70 -6.93 -7.18
C THR A 111 2.65 -7.27 -8.23
N HIS A 112 1.44 -7.55 -7.80
CA HIS A 112 0.27 -7.64 -8.66
C HIS A 112 -0.61 -6.36 -8.60
N PHE A 113 -0.23 -5.37 -7.79
CA PHE A 113 -0.93 -4.11 -7.65
C PHE A 113 -0.33 -3.05 -8.57
N LEU A 114 -1.01 -2.71 -9.66
CA LEU A 114 -0.52 -1.73 -10.64
C LEU A 114 -0.43 -0.29 -10.10
N ASP A 115 -1.21 0.06 -9.10
CA ASP A 115 -1.16 1.36 -8.43
C ASP A 115 0.18 1.61 -7.73
N GLU A 116 0.85 0.56 -7.26
CA GLU A 116 2.14 0.66 -6.57
C GLU A 116 3.30 0.99 -7.53
N VAL A 117 3.18 0.61 -8.79
CA VAL A 117 4.25 0.74 -9.79
C VAL A 117 4.08 1.94 -10.73
N SER A 118 3.11 2.80 -10.46
CA SER A 118 2.83 3.98 -11.29
C SER A 118 4.00 4.97 -11.43
N LYS A 119 4.97 4.89 -10.53
CA LYS A 119 6.17 5.73 -10.51
C LYS A 119 7.46 4.96 -10.84
N ALA A 120 7.38 3.69 -11.21
CA ALA A 120 8.55 2.93 -11.64
C ALA A 120 9.10 3.49 -12.97
N ASP A 121 10.37 3.28 -13.22
CA ASP A 121 11.00 3.70 -14.47
C ASP A 121 10.60 2.76 -15.63
N TYR A 122 10.45 1.46 -15.32
CA TYR A 122 10.13 0.42 -16.31
C TYR A 122 9.35 -0.72 -15.69
N LEU A 123 8.44 -1.33 -16.46
CA LEU A 123 7.60 -2.46 -16.03
C LEU A 123 7.79 -3.65 -16.96
N TYR A 124 7.79 -4.83 -16.37
CA TYR A 124 7.69 -6.13 -17.03
C TYR A 124 6.44 -6.84 -16.53
N VAL A 125 5.52 -7.14 -17.44
CA VAL A 125 4.32 -7.94 -17.13
C VAL A 125 4.61 -9.40 -17.44
N MET A 126 4.50 -10.24 -16.43
CA MET A 126 4.76 -11.68 -16.55
C MET A 126 3.47 -12.49 -16.48
N LYS A 127 3.33 -13.46 -17.38
CA LYS A 127 2.24 -14.44 -17.37
C LYS A 127 2.77 -15.80 -17.75
N GLN A 128 2.46 -16.82 -16.94
CA GLN A 128 2.88 -18.21 -17.17
C GLN A 128 4.41 -18.38 -17.41
N GLY A 129 5.21 -17.61 -16.68
CA GLY A 129 6.68 -17.69 -16.77
C GLY A 129 7.31 -16.94 -17.96
N ALA A 130 6.52 -16.21 -18.75
CA ALA A 130 7.01 -15.40 -19.87
C ALA A 130 6.67 -13.91 -19.68
N ILE A 131 7.53 -13.04 -20.20
CA ILE A 131 7.24 -11.60 -20.30
C ILE A 131 6.28 -11.42 -21.48
N THR A 132 5.10 -10.87 -21.20
CA THR A 132 4.03 -10.66 -22.19
C THR A 132 3.93 -9.20 -22.64
N LEU A 133 4.24 -8.26 -21.74
CA LEU A 133 4.29 -6.82 -22.02
C LEU A 133 5.49 -6.23 -21.28
N GLU A 134 6.07 -5.18 -21.87
CA GLU A 134 7.12 -4.40 -21.22
C GLU A 134 7.07 -2.93 -21.69
N GLY A 135 7.53 -2.02 -20.84
CA GLY A 135 7.57 -0.60 -21.15
C GLY A 135 7.48 0.29 -19.93
N SER A 136 7.45 1.61 -20.14
CA SER A 136 7.18 2.54 -19.05
C SER A 136 5.74 2.41 -18.53
N PRO A 137 5.45 2.77 -17.27
CA PRO A 137 4.08 2.82 -16.75
C PRO A 137 3.16 3.63 -17.66
N GLU A 138 3.63 4.77 -18.16
CA GLU A 138 2.87 5.61 -19.08
C GLU A 138 2.45 4.88 -20.36
N THR A 139 3.34 4.05 -20.91
CA THR A 139 3.06 3.29 -22.12
C THR A 139 2.03 2.18 -21.85
N LEU A 140 2.24 1.41 -20.77
CA LEU A 140 1.40 0.26 -20.48
C LEU A 140 0.01 0.67 -19.99
N PHE A 141 -0.12 1.74 -19.23
CA PHE A 141 -1.40 2.24 -18.74
C PHE A 141 -2.33 2.80 -19.84
N LYS A 142 -1.79 3.07 -21.02
CA LYS A 142 -2.56 3.40 -22.23
C LYS A 142 -3.15 2.18 -22.93
N MET A 143 -2.84 0.97 -22.44
CA MET A 143 -3.26 -0.32 -23.01
C MET A 143 -4.10 -1.13 -21.99
N PRO A 144 -5.23 -0.59 -21.46
CA PRO A 144 -5.98 -1.22 -20.38
C PRO A 144 -6.50 -2.62 -20.73
N ASP A 145 -6.91 -2.85 -21.98
CA ASP A 145 -7.41 -4.15 -22.42
C ASP A 145 -6.31 -5.21 -22.35
N GLN A 146 -5.09 -4.90 -22.78
CA GLN A 146 -3.96 -5.82 -22.72
C GLN A 146 -3.54 -6.14 -21.28
N LEU A 147 -3.58 -5.15 -20.37
CA LEU A 147 -3.33 -5.38 -18.95
C LEU A 147 -4.39 -6.32 -18.35
N THR A 148 -5.66 -6.13 -18.69
CA THR A 148 -6.76 -6.99 -18.24
C THR A 148 -6.63 -8.42 -18.80
N GLU A 149 -6.24 -8.59 -20.06
CA GLU A 149 -5.97 -9.90 -20.68
C GLU A 149 -4.83 -10.65 -19.97
N ASN A 150 -3.92 -9.92 -19.35
CA ASN A 150 -2.84 -10.46 -18.51
C ASN A 150 -3.28 -10.71 -17.06
N ASN A 151 -4.58 -10.64 -16.73
CA ASN A 151 -5.17 -10.84 -15.41
C ASN A 151 -4.67 -9.81 -14.35
N LEU A 152 -4.29 -8.62 -14.79
CA LEU A 152 -3.92 -7.53 -13.89
C LEU A 152 -5.15 -6.68 -13.56
N GLU A 153 -5.29 -6.32 -12.30
CA GLU A 153 -6.33 -5.42 -11.84
C GLU A 153 -5.91 -3.98 -12.13
N LEU A 154 -6.72 -3.29 -12.93
CA LEU A 154 -6.42 -1.92 -13.33
C LEU A 154 -6.56 -0.95 -12.13
N PRO A 155 -5.67 0.03 -11.99
CA PRO A 155 -5.89 1.16 -11.09
C PRO A 155 -7.26 1.80 -11.32
N PHE A 156 -7.87 2.30 -10.25
CA PHE A 156 -9.21 2.88 -10.31
C PHE A 156 -9.33 3.96 -11.41
N GLU A 157 -8.34 4.83 -11.53
CA GLU A 157 -8.33 5.91 -12.51
C GLU A 157 -8.40 5.39 -13.94
N ILE A 158 -7.65 4.33 -14.24
CA ILE A 158 -7.62 3.72 -15.58
C ILE A 158 -8.92 2.99 -15.88
N SER A 159 -9.44 2.21 -14.93
CA SER A 159 -10.73 1.54 -15.05
C SER A 159 -11.86 2.54 -15.28
N PHE A 160 -11.85 3.64 -14.53
CA PHE A 160 -12.87 4.69 -14.61
C PHE A 160 -12.82 5.42 -15.97
N ILE A 161 -11.62 5.74 -16.47
CA ILE A 161 -11.43 6.35 -17.79
C ILE A 161 -11.94 5.41 -18.90
N ALA A 162 -11.59 4.12 -18.81
CA ALA A 162 -12.03 3.12 -19.77
C ALA A 162 -13.58 3.01 -19.82
N GLU A 163 -14.24 3.01 -18.65
CA GLU A 163 -15.69 2.96 -18.56
C GLU A 163 -16.37 4.24 -19.08
N LEU A 164 -15.80 5.40 -18.84
CA LEU A 164 -16.31 6.66 -19.40
C LEU A 164 -16.17 6.69 -20.92
N GLY A 165 -15.06 6.17 -21.46
CA GLY A 165 -14.86 6.00 -22.89
C GLY A 165 -15.92 5.10 -23.54
N LYS A 166 -16.28 3.97 -22.91
CA LYS A 166 -17.37 3.08 -23.36
C LYS A 166 -18.73 3.79 -23.37
N LYS A 167 -18.93 4.76 -22.51
CA LYS A 167 -20.15 5.60 -22.46
C LYS A 167 -20.15 6.79 -23.39
N GLY A 168 -19.13 6.90 -24.27
CA GLY A 168 -19.04 7.93 -25.30
C GLY A 168 -18.36 9.23 -24.88
N LEU A 169 -17.77 9.30 -23.67
CA LEU A 169 -16.98 10.45 -23.25
C LEU A 169 -15.55 10.28 -23.82
N ASN A 170 -15.13 11.20 -24.68
CA ASN A 170 -13.78 11.16 -25.25
C ASN A 170 -12.78 11.74 -24.26
N ILE A 171 -12.07 10.86 -23.54
CA ILE A 171 -11.01 11.25 -22.61
C ILE A 171 -9.65 11.04 -23.30
N PRO A 172 -8.74 12.03 -23.28
CA PRO A 172 -7.40 11.88 -23.83
C PRO A 172 -6.66 10.70 -23.20
N LYS A 173 -6.00 9.90 -24.05
CA LYS A 173 -5.26 8.69 -23.60
C LYS A 173 -4.04 8.99 -22.74
N GLU A 174 -3.62 10.25 -22.69
CA GLU A 174 -2.53 10.77 -21.86
C GLU A 174 -2.90 10.87 -20.39
N ILE A 175 -4.20 10.77 -20.08
CA ILE A 175 -4.73 10.86 -18.70
C ILE A 175 -4.77 9.46 -18.11
N TYR A 176 -3.85 9.18 -17.18
CA TYR A 176 -3.77 7.89 -16.48
C TYR A 176 -3.50 8.03 -14.98
N THR A 177 -3.42 9.27 -14.47
CA THR A 177 -3.28 9.54 -13.04
C THR A 177 -4.48 10.30 -12.48
N LYS A 178 -4.75 10.11 -11.19
CA LYS A 178 -5.81 10.84 -10.47
C LYS A 178 -5.69 12.37 -10.64
N LYS A 179 -4.47 12.90 -10.57
CA LYS A 179 -4.22 14.35 -10.72
C LYS A 179 -4.64 14.84 -12.10
N GLN A 180 -4.18 14.17 -13.17
CA GLN A 180 -4.55 14.50 -14.54
C GLN A 180 -6.06 14.40 -14.77
N LEU A 181 -6.70 13.36 -14.22
CA LEU A 181 -8.14 13.17 -14.33
C LEU A 181 -8.91 14.31 -13.67
N LEU A 182 -8.51 14.74 -12.47
CA LEU A 182 -9.12 15.88 -11.79
C LEU A 182 -8.92 17.19 -12.54
N GLU A 183 -7.75 17.41 -13.13
CA GLU A 183 -7.47 18.60 -13.96
C GLU A 183 -8.32 18.61 -15.22
N PHE A 184 -8.49 17.45 -15.86
CA PHE A 184 -9.36 17.30 -17.04
C PHE A 184 -10.82 17.60 -16.73
N PHE A 185 -11.38 17.10 -15.61
CA PHE A 185 -12.75 17.42 -15.22
C PHE A 185 -12.94 18.90 -14.85
N LYS A 186 -11.95 19.52 -14.22
CA LYS A 186 -11.98 20.97 -13.97
C LYS A 186 -11.99 21.78 -15.27
N TYR A 187 -11.21 21.36 -16.23
CA TYR A 187 -11.20 21.99 -17.57
C TYR A 187 -12.56 21.85 -18.24
N LEU A 188 -13.16 20.67 -18.31
CA LEU A 188 -14.50 20.46 -18.88
C LEU A 188 -15.57 21.29 -18.18
N GLN A 189 -15.48 21.46 -16.87
CA GLN A 189 -16.42 22.29 -16.11
C GLN A 189 -16.32 23.77 -16.48
N GLN A 190 -15.12 24.25 -16.81
CA GLN A 190 -14.90 25.66 -17.16
C GLN A 190 -15.26 25.97 -18.62
N GLU A 191 -14.92 25.08 -19.56
CA GLU A 191 -15.07 25.33 -20.99
C GLU A 191 -16.47 24.99 -21.52
N GLU A 192 -17.08 23.88 -21.09
CA GLU A 192 -18.33 23.37 -21.65
C GLU A 192 -19.56 23.63 -20.80
N GLY A 193 -19.41 24.31 -19.66
CA GLY A 193 -20.55 24.50 -18.73
C GLY A 193 -21.14 23.15 -18.28
N PHE A 194 -20.32 22.09 -18.26
CA PHE A 194 -20.71 20.77 -17.82
C PHE A 194 -21.08 20.85 -16.34
N LEU A 195 -22.35 21.20 -16.08
CA LEU A 195 -22.94 21.08 -14.77
C LEU A 195 -22.98 19.58 -14.46
N PHE A 196 -22.05 19.11 -13.63
CA PHE A 196 -22.36 17.93 -12.82
C PHE A 196 -23.61 18.31 -12.05
N SER A 197 -24.80 17.98 -12.60
CA SER A 197 -25.99 18.05 -11.80
C SER A 197 -25.68 17.19 -10.59
N GLU A 198 -25.64 17.79 -9.40
CA GLU A 198 -25.82 17.08 -8.16
C GLU A 198 -27.25 16.47 -8.23
N LYS A 199 -27.43 15.43 -9.04
CA LYS A 199 -28.42 14.45 -8.70
C LYS A 199 -27.90 13.92 -7.38
N LYS A 200 -28.40 14.47 -6.27
CA LYS A 200 -28.44 13.80 -5.00
C LYS A 200 -28.72 12.36 -5.37
N VAL A 201 -27.75 11.49 -5.10
CA VAL A 201 -27.97 10.06 -5.06
C VAL A 201 -28.96 9.91 -3.92
N GLU A 202 -30.25 10.16 -4.23
CA GLU A 202 -31.31 9.74 -3.34
C GLU A 202 -31.15 8.24 -3.25
N ASN A 203 -30.81 7.83 -2.04
CA ASN A 203 -30.69 6.47 -1.62
C ASN A 203 -31.78 5.60 -2.25
N GLN A 204 -31.56 5.04 -3.43
CA GLN A 204 -32.41 4.01 -4.00
C GLN A 204 -32.30 2.68 -3.22
N GLN A 205 -31.56 2.66 -2.11
CA GLN A 205 -31.56 1.55 -1.16
C GLN A 205 -32.77 1.51 -0.22
N LYS A 206 -33.76 2.39 -0.38
CA LYS A 206 -34.96 2.41 0.48
C LYS A 206 -36.23 1.87 -0.17
N LYS A 207 -36.15 1.02 -1.18
CA LYS A 207 -37.36 0.34 -1.69
C LYS A 207 -37.07 -1.08 -2.14
N CYS A 208 -36.87 -1.98 -1.20
CA CYS A 208 -37.19 -3.41 -1.29
C CYS A 208 -36.85 -4.08 0.06
N ILE A 209 -37.56 -3.72 1.12
CA ILE A 209 -37.77 -4.67 2.21
C ILE A 209 -39.21 -4.43 2.68
N ALA A 210 -40.11 -5.24 2.15
CA ALA A 210 -41.38 -5.50 2.78
C ALA A 210 -41.11 -6.14 4.15
N GLU A 211 -41.80 -5.67 5.15
CA GLU A 211 -41.82 -6.19 6.51
C GLU A 211 -42.11 -7.69 6.48
N THR A 212 -41.11 -8.52 6.71
CA THR A 212 -41.27 -9.89 7.12
C THR A 212 -40.55 -10.10 8.45
N GLU A 213 -41.27 -10.78 9.32
CA GLU A 213 -41.05 -10.98 10.73
C GLU A 213 -39.63 -11.44 11.11
N LYS A 214 -39.11 -10.84 12.21
CA LYS A 214 -38.13 -11.35 13.19
C LYS A 214 -37.04 -12.29 12.67
N GLU A 215 -36.18 -11.82 11.83
CA GLU A 215 -34.85 -12.41 11.71
C GLU A 215 -33.86 -11.70 12.66
N LYS A 216 -33.21 -12.50 13.52
CA LYS A 216 -32.27 -11.98 14.52
C LYS A 216 -30.94 -11.62 13.83
N GLY A 217 -30.78 -10.37 13.48
CA GLY A 217 -29.49 -9.83 13.08
C GLY A 217 -28.50 -9.71 14.23
N ILE A 218 -27.30 -9.28 13.96
CA ILE A 218 -26.26 -8.98 14.96
C ILE A 218 -26.38 -7.50 15.35
N VAL A 219 -26.58 -7.25 16.63
CA VAL A 219 -26.60 -5.87 17.19
C VAL A 219 -25.47 -5.74 18.19
N LEU A 220 -24.53 -4.87 17.92
CA LEU A 220 -23.47 -4.47 18.83
C LEU A 220 -23.83 -3.08 19.38
N LYS A 221 -23.74 -2.89 20.71
CA LYS A 221 -24.02 -1.61 21.34
C LYS A 221 -22.90 -1.23 22.29
N ASN A 222 -22.37 -0.01 22.09
CA ASN A 222 -21.40 0.62 22.99
C ASN A 222 -20.19 -0.29 23.25
N ILE A 223 -19.65 -0.93 22.22
CA ILE A 223 -18.49 -1.82 22.34
C ILE A 223 -17.24 -0.96 22.42
N SER A 224 -16.48 -1.17 23.51
CA SER A 224 -15.16 -0.59 23.71
C SER A 224 -14.16 -1.71 23.93
N TYR A 225 -12.99 -1.61 23.29
CA TYR A 225 -11.92 -2.59 23.44
C TYR A 225 -10.56 -1.91 23.52
N GLN A 226 -9.74 -2.35 24.46
CA GLN A 226 -8.40 -1.83 24.69
C GLN A 226 -7.37 -2.94 24.63
N TYR A 227 -6.24 -2.69 23.96
CA TYR A 227 -5.09 -3.58 24.05
C TYR A 227 -4.34 -3.34 25.37
N LYS A 228 -4.15 -4.40 26.16
CA LYS A 228 -3.28 -4.34 27.34
C LYS A 228 -1.83 -4.44 26.90
N LYS A 229 -1.05 -3.37 27.02
CA LYS A 229 0.41 -3.46 26.93
C LYS A 229 0.97 -4.19 28.16
N ARG A 230 2.00 -5.04 27.96
CA ARG A 230 2.69 -5.78 29.03
C ARG A 230 3.48 -4.87 30.00
N SER A 231 3.72 -3.62 29.70
CA SER A 231 4.32 -2.61 30.60
C SER A 231 3.30 -1.52 30.89
N ALA A 232 3.10 -1.27 32.20
CA ALA A 232 2.13 -0.35 32.75
C ALA A 232 2.25 1.07 32.16
N GLU A 233 1.09 1.66 31.92
CA GLU A 233 0.64 3.04 31.95
C GLU A 233 -0.01 3.61 30.68
N GLU A 234 0.09 3.02 29.50
CA GLU A 234 -0.68 3.49 28.35
C GLU A 234 -1.51 2.37 27.73
N THR A 235 -2.82 2.38 28.00
CA THR A 235 -3.80 1.59 27.23
C THR A 235 -4.18 2.37 25.98
N LYS A 236 -4.05 1.77 24.81
CA LYS A 236 -4.54 2.36 23.55
C LYS A 236 -5.93 1.79 23.25
N ASP A 237 -6.94 2.66 23.19
CA ASP A 237 -8.28 2.28 22.77
C ASP A 237 -8.24 1.80 21.30
N ALA A 238 -8.58 0.54 21.07
CA ALA A 238 -8.77 -0.02 19.73
C ALA A 238 -10.17 0.22 19.21
N LEU A 239 -11.17 0.15 20.09
CA LEU A 239 -12.56 0.50 19.83
C LEU A 239 -13.06 1.37 20.99
N LYS A 240 -13.83 2.42 20.66
CA LYS A 240 -14.42 3.32 21.66
C LYS A 240 -15.85 3.57 21.27
N ASP A 241 -16.78 3.08 22.09
CA ASP A 241 -18.21 3.30 21.99
C ASP A 241 -18.80 3.00 20.59
N VAL A 242 -18.36 1.87 19.98
CA VAL A 242 -18.82 1.47 18.66
C VAL A 242 -20.16 0.76 18.77
N SER A 243 -21.16 1.27 18.05
CA SER A 243 -22.47 0.64 17.92
C SER A 243 -22.80 0.39 16.46
N LEU A 244 -23.19 -0.85 16.13
CA LEU A 244 -23.62 -1.20 14.79
C LEU A 244 -24.70 -2.29 14.83
N SER A 245 -25.50 -2.34 13.79
CA SER A 245 -26.53 -3.36 13.59
C SER A 245 -26.39 -3.93 12.21
N ILE A 246 -26.29 -5.25 12.10
CA ILE A 246 -26.18 -6.01 10.84
C ILE A 246 -27.46 -6.83 10.73
N LYS A 247 -28.17 -6.69 9.62
CA LYS A 247 -29.37 -7.50 9.34
C LYS A 247 -28.97 -8.86 8.77
N PRO A 248 -29.84 -9.89 8.91
CA PRO A 248 -29.60 -11.17 8.26
C PRO A 248 -29.44 -11.00 6.74
N GLY A 249 -28.38 -11.60 6.18
CA GLY A 249 -28.08 -11.50 4.75
C GLY A 249 -27.43 -10.18 4.27
N GLU A 250 -27.05 -9.30 5.18
CA GLU A 250 -26.38 -8.03 4.89
C GLU A 250 -24.86 -8.20 4.84
#